data_dc193a3861245c34633dfe1e701fbf2a
#
_entry.id   dc193a3861245c34633dfe1e701fbf2a
#
_cell.length_a   1.000
_cell.length_b   1.000
_cell.length_c   1.000
_cell.angle_alpha   90.00
_cell.angle_beta   90.00
_cell.angle_gamma   90.00
#
_symmetry.space_group_name_H-M   'P 1'
#
loop_
_entity.id
_entity.type
_entity.pdbx_description
1 polymer ?
#
loop_
_entity_poly.entity_id
_entity_poly.type
_entity_poly.pdbx_seq_one_letter_code
_entity_poly.pdbx_strand_id
1 'polypeptide(L)'
;MSTRLLTPLPVSPSHPEDILPNLELAIAGRETYLPVPAEDIHRAELLRTSQRAGEPISEDIALVVATSGSTGTPKGAMLTPRNL
;
A
#
# COMPACT_ATOMS: atom_id res chain seq x y z
N MET A 1 -19.29 8.96 4.91
CA MET A 1 -17.98 8.59 4.40
C MET A 1 -17.79 7.09 4.48
N SER A 2 -17.36 6.50 3.40
CA SER A 2 -17.11 5.07 3.36
C SER A 2 -15.64 4.77 3.60
N THR A 3 -15.39 3.63 4.20
CA THR A 3 -14.03 3.16 4.43
C THR A 3 -13.88 1.75 3.86
N ARG A 4 -12.64 1.34 3.65
CA ARG A 4 -12.31 -0.03 3.27
C ARG A 4 -11.04 -0.43 4.01
N LEU A 5 -10.74 -1.71 4.04
CA LEU A 5 -9.54 -2.19 4.72
C LEU A 5 -8.31 -1.96 3.84
N LEU A 6 -7.23 -1.51 4.46
CA LEU A 6 -5.95 -1.36 3.77
C LEU A 6 -5.34 -2.76 3.57
N THR A 7 -5.19 -3.17 2.32
CA THR A 7 -4.74 -4.50 1.97
C THR A 7 -3.25 -4.50 1.64
N PRO A 8 -2.42 -5.30 2.32
CA PRO A 8 -1.00 -5.41 1.96
C PRO A 8 -0.87 -6.09 0.59
N LEU A 9 -0.03 -5.52 -0.27
CA LEU A 9 0.20 -6.02 -1.61
C LEU A 9 1.67 -6.38 -1.76
N PRO A 10 2.01 -7.68 -1.75
CA PRO A 10 3.40 -8.11 -1.94
C PRO A 10 3.89 -7.74 -3.34
N VAL A 11 5.05 -7.10 -3.41
CA VAL A 11 5.67 -6.68 -4.66
C VAL A 11 7.03 -7.35 -4.78
N SER A 12 7.22 -8.11 -5.86
CA SER A 12 8.50 -8.72 -6.15
C SER A 12 9.28 -7.84 -7.14
N PRO A 13 10.50 -7.42 -6.81
CA PRO A 13 11.33 -6.68 -7.77
C PRO A 13 11.61 -7.44 -9.06
N SER A 14 11.60 -8.78 -8.99
CA SER A 14 11.83 -9.64 -10.16
C SER A 14 10.62 -9.74 -11.08
N HIS A 15 9.43 -9.50 -10.54
CA HIS A 15 8.17 -9.65 -11.28
C HIS A 15 7.21 -8.49 -10.95
N PRO A 16 7.59 -7.25 -11.29
CA PRO A 16 6.73 -6.10 -10.98
C PRO A 16 5.39 -6.12 -11.71
N GLU A 17 5.31 -6.82 -12.83
CA GLU A 17 4.08 -6.93 -13.62
C GLU A 17 2.97 -7.70 -12.90
N ASP A 18 3.30 -8.50 -11.89
CA ASP A 18 2.31 -9.27 -11.15
C ASP A 18 1.31 -8.41 -10.40
N ILE A 19 1.64 -7.14 -10.15
CA ILE A 19 0.75 -6.22 -9.44
C ILE A 19 -0.15 -5.40 -10.36
N LEU A 20 0.00 -5.52 -11.69
CA LEU A 20 -0.80 -4.73 -12.63
C LEU A 20 -2.30 -4.87 -12.44
N PRO A 21 -2.86 -6.09 -12.26
CA PRO A 21 -4.29 -6.22 -11.98
C PRO A 21 -4.73 -5.51 -10.71
N ASN A 22 -3.87 -5.52 -9.68
CA ASN A 22 -4.16 -4.83 -8.43
C ASN A 22 -4.13 -3.32 -8.61
N LEU A 23 -3.18 -2.79 -9.38
CA LEU A 23 -3.11 -1.36 -9.67
C LEU A 23 -4.35 -0.90 -10.41
N GLU A 24 -4.87 -1.71 -11.33
CA GLU A 24 -6.10 -1.38 -12.03
C GLU A 24 -7.27 -1.25 -11.08
N LEU A 25 -7.38 -2.15 -10.09
CA LEU A 25 -8.42 -2.07 -9.07
C LEU A 25 -8.27 -0.80 -8.22
N ALA A 26 -7.04 -0.44 -7.89
CA ALA A 26 -6.77 0.77 -7.11
C ALA A 26 -7.14 2.03 -7.89
N ILE A 27 -6.77 2.09 -9.16
CA ILE A 27 -7.08 3.23 -10.04
C ILE A 27 -8.58 3.36 -10.25
N ALA A 28 -9.28 2.23 -10.32
CA ALA A 28 -10.74 2.22 -10.46
C ALA A 28 -11.46 2.60 -9.16
N GLY A 29 -10.73 2.82 -8.07
CA GLY A 29 -11.32 3.19 -6.80
C GLY A 29 -12.00 2.04 -6.06
N ARG A 30 -11.63 0.81 -6.36
CA ARG A 30 -12.26 -0.39 -5.78
C ARG A 30 -11.49 -0.97 -4.62
N GLU A 31 -10.19 -0.75 -4.55
CA GLU A 31 -9.33 -1.30 -3.51
C GLU A 31 -8.30 -0.28 -3.07
N THR A 32 -7.82 -0.43 -1.85
CA THR A 32 -6.71 0.37 -1.32
C THR A 32 -5.60 -0.57 -0.92
N TYR A 33 -4.41 -0.36 -1.47
CA TYR A 33 -3.27 -1.24 -1.26
C TYR A 33 -2.11 -0.57 -0.54
N LEU A 34 -1.40 -1.37 0.22
CA LEU A 34 -0.11 -1.01 0.81
C LEU A 34 0.96 -1.90 0.17
N PRO A 35 1.75 -1.39 -0.78
CA PRO A 35 2.84 -2.19 -1.35
C PRO A 35 3.87 -2.56 -0.28
N VAL A 36 4.20 -3.83 -0.20
CA VAL A 36 5.21 -4.35 0.73
C VAL A 36 6.21 -5.22 -0.04
N PRO A 37 7.49 -5.25 0.35
CA PRO A 37 8.47 -6.09 -0.35
C PRO A 37 8.17 -7.57 -0.11
N ALA A 38 7.98 -8.32 -1.20
CA ALA A 38 7.67 -9.75 -1.10
C ALA A 38 8.86 -10.57 -0.62
N GLU A 39 10.07 -10.10 -0.90
CA GLU A 39 11.31 -10.84 -0.60
C GLU A 39 11.94 -10.44 0.73
N ASP A 40 11.48 -9.36 1.37
CA ASP A 40 11.99 -8.91 2.66
C ASP A 40 10.88 -9.00 3.70
N ILE A 41 10.82 -10.14 4.38
CA ILE A 41 9.77 -10.44 5.36
C ILE A 41 9.79 -9.44 6.52
N HIS A 42 10.98 -9.09 7.02
CA HIS A 42 11.10 -8.17 8.15
C HIS A 42 10.59 -6.78 7.82
N ARG A 43 10.93 -6.29 6.63
CA ARG A 43 10.48 -4.97 6.20
C ARG A 43 8.97 -5.00 5.91
N ALA A 44 8.47 -6.08 5.32
CA ALA A 44 7.04 -6.23 5.06
C ALA A 44 6.24 -6.20 6.36
N GLU A 45 6.72 -6.91 7.40
CA GLU A 45 6.12 -6.90 8.72
C GLU A 45 6.12 -5.50 9.33
N LEU A 46 7.25 -4.79 9.24
CA LEU A 46 7.38 -3.43 9.74
C LEU A 46 6.38 -2.50 9.06
N LEU A 47 6.26 -2.60 7.74
CA LEU A 47 5.34 -1.76 6.97
C LEU A 47 3.88 -2.07 7.31
N ARG A 48 3.53 -3.35 7.42
CA ARG A 48 2.16 -3.72 7.80
C ARG A 48 1.78 -3.16 9.16
N THR A 49 2.69 -3.23 10.12
CA THR A 49 2.46 -2.74 11.47
C THR A 49 2.43 -1.21 11.52
N SER A 50 3.41 -0.56 10.93
CA SER A 50 3.53 0.90 10.99
C SER A 50 2.46 1.62 10.19
N GLN A 51 2.01 1.03 9.07
CA GLN A 51 0.98 1.62 8.23
C GLN A 51 -0.43 1.06 8.53
N ARG A 52 -0.55 0.21 9.53
CA ARG A 52 -1.81 -0.35 10.00
C ARG A 52 -2.59 -1.10 8.92
N ALA A 53 -1.90 -2.01 8.21
CA ALA A 53 -2.57 -2.85 7.22
C ALA A 53 -3.66 -3.69 7.88
N GLY A 54 -4.81 -3.81 7.21
CA GLY A 54 -5.97 -4.51 7.74
C GLY A 54 -6.93 -3.64 8.53
N GLU A 55 -6.58 -2.37 8.77
CA GLU A 55 -7.47 -1.43 9.45
C GLU A 55 -8.21 -0.55 8.43
N PRO A 56 -9.34 0.04 8.83
CA PRO A 56 -10.12 0.88 7.93
C PRO A 56 -9.37 2.12 7.47
N ILE A 57 -9.52 2.44 6.19
CA ILE A 57 -8.95 3.64 5.59
C ILE A 57 -10.01 4.25 4.65
N SER A 58 -9.92 5.54 4.39
CA SER A 58 -10.86 6.20 3.49
C SER A 58 -10.85 5.58 2.10
N GLU A 59 -12.03 5.36 1.54
CA GLU A 59 -12.16 4.79 0.19
C GLU A 59 -11.61 5.69 -0.91
N ASP A 60 -11.34 6.95 -0.60
CA ASP A 60 -10.73 7.87 -1.56
C ASP A 60 -9.25 7.58 -1.80
N ILE A 61 -8.65 6.75 -0.95
CA ILE A 61 -7.24 6.42 -1.05
C ILE A 61 -7.07 5.15 -1.88
N ALA A 62 -6.21 5.20 -2.89
CA ALA A 62 -5.90 4.05 -3.74
C ALA A 62 -4.67 3.29 -3.26
N LEU A 63 -3.63 4.03 -2.86
CA LEU A 63 -2.38 3.44 -2.39
C LEU A 63 -1.88 4.19 -1.16
N VAL A 64 -1.25 3.44 -0.26
CA VAL A 64 -0.46 4.01 0.83
C VAL A 64 0.98 3.59 0.58
N VAL A 65 1.84 4.56 0.30
CA VAL A 65 3.25 4.29 0.02
C VAL A 65 4.08 4.71 1.22
N ALA A 66 4.84 3.78 1.77
CA ALA A 66 5.72 4.09 2.89
C ALA A 66 6.98 4.78 2.40
N THR A 67 7.30 5.92 3.01
CA THR A 67 8.53 6.65 2.71
C THR A 67 9.49 6.50 3.87
N SER A 68 10.78 6.31 3.57
CA SER A 68 11.81 6.26 4.60
C SER A 68 12.14 7.67 5.05
N GLY A 69 11.79 8.00 6.30
CA GLY A 69 12.18 9.27 6.88
C GLY A 69 13.55 9.17 7.53
N SER A 70 14.16 10.32 7.82
CA SER A 70 15.45 10.39 8.49
C SER A 70 15.39 9.87 9.92
N THR A 71 14.20 9.68 10.48
CA THR A 71 13.98 9.19 11.83
C THR A 71 13.84 7.68 11.92
N GLY A 72 13.90 6.98 10.78
CA GLY A 72 13.81 5.53 10.75
C GLY A 72 12.40 4.95 10.77
N THR A 73 11.39 5.73 11.15
CA THR A 73 10.01 5.27 11.12
C THR A 73 9.37 5.62 9.77
N PRO A 74 8.89 4.63 9.01
CA PRO A 74 8.26 4.92 7.73
C PRO A 74 7.00 5.77 7.89
N LYS A 75 6.83 6.76 7.03
CA LYS A 75 5.63 7.56 6.96
C LYS A 75 4.81 7.14 5.76
N GLY A 76 3.50 7.04 5.92
CA GLY A 76 2.61 6.70 4.82
C GLY A 76 2.27 7.92 3.98
N ALA A 77 2.51 7.83 2.69
CA ALA A 77 2.01 8.80 1.72
C ALA A 77 0.75 8.24 1.10
N MET A 78 -0.37 8.93 1.28
CA MET A 78 -1.67 8.49 0.77
C MET A 78 -1.89 9.03 -0.64
N LEU A 79 -2.10 8.12 -1.59
CA LEU A 79 -2.32 8.47 -2.99
C LEU A 79 -3.76 8.16 -3.38
N THR A 80 -4.41 9.12 -4.00
CA THR A 80 -5.73 8.93 -4.57
C THR A 80 -5.61 8.38 -6.00
N PRO A 81 -6.68 7.84 -6.61
CA PRO A 81 -6.62 7.40 -8.01
C PRO A 81 -6.15 8.50 -8.95
N ARG A 82 -6.39 9.76 -8.61
CA ARG A 82 -5.95 10.90 -9.42
C ARG A 82 -4.44 11.09 -9.44
N ASN A 83 -3.74 10.60 -8.41
CA ASN A 83 -2.29 10.70 -8.31
C ASN A 83 -1.57 9.59 -9.08
N LEU A 84 -2.29 8.61 -9.56
CA LEU A 84 -1.72 7.43 -10.23
C LEU A 84 -1.66 7.54 -11.75
#